data_6a387149c088768eaff44beff51dce3c
#
_entry.id   6a387149c088768eaff44beff51dce3c
#
_cell.length_a   1.000
_cell.length_b   1.000
_cell.length_c   1.000
_cell.angle_alpha   90.00
_cell.angle_beta   90.00
_cell.angle_gamma   90.00
#
_symmetry.space_group_name_H-M   'P 1'
#
loop_
_entity.id
_entity.type
_entity.pdbx_description
1 polymer ?
#
loop_
_entity_poly.entity_id
_entity_poly.type
_entity_poly.pdbx_seq_one_letter_code
_entity_poly.pdbx_strand_id
1 'polypeptide(L)'
;FTLRIKNATKVLMYIDGSVNRRFENITPDMTEYTFTMSFSSLGSNGGKRAIAFQAYNGTTAGEKTSERVVTVANESPNKPTVTSWSLNKSTVDLNETITFTINTKNATKMRVYIDGKLNRYIYDVKDGATTFQMSFSTLGSNGGVRTVAFQPYNGNTPGAMSDTKTITI
;
A
#
# COMPACT_ATOMS: atom_id res chain seq x y z
N PHE A 1 8.58 -0.66 21.15
CA PHE A 1 9.23 -1.66 21.99
C PHE A 1 9.70 -1.01 23.27
N THR A 2 9.43 -1.66 24.37
CA THR A 2 9.94 -1.30 25.71
C THR A 2 10.75 -2.47 26.23
N LEU A 3 12.02 -2.23 26.54
CA LEU A 3 12.97 -3.21 27.07
C LEU A 3 13.21 -2.91 28.54
N ARG A 4 13.06 -3.91 29.39
CA ARG A 4 13.59 -3.85 30.77
C ARG A 4 15.03 -4.33 30.75
N ILE A 5 15.92 -3.51 31.22
CA ILE A 5 17.38 -3.73 31.19
C ILE A 5 17.97 -3.55 32.57
N LYS A 6 19.12 -4.18 32.81
CA LYS A 6 19.88 -4.04 34.07
C LYS A 6 21.36 -4.20 33.76
N ASN A 7 22.17 -3.32 34.28
CA ASN A 7 23.65 -3.36 34.17
C ASN A 7 24.12 -3.49 32.71
N ALA A 8 23.43 -2.83 31.76
CA ALA A 8 23.77 -2.87 30.36
C ALA A 8 24.41 -1.55 29.90
N THR A 9 25.39 -1.64 29.00
CA THR A 9 25.97 -0.50 28.29
C THR A 9 25.63 -0.48 26.82
N LYS A 10 25.08 -1.59 26.31
CA LYS A 10 24.67 -1.76 24.93
C LYS A 10 23.61 -2.84 24.82
N VAL A 11 22.69 -2.70 23.86
CA VAL A 11 21.75 -3.75 23.48
C VAL A 11 21.81 -3.97 21.97
N LEU A 12 21.87 -5.23 21.54
CA LEU A 12 21.68 -5.64 20.16
C LEU A 12 20.25 -6.13 19.96
N MET A 13 19.63 -5.69 18.88
CA MET A 13 18.34 -6.21 18.40
C MET A 13 18.60 -7.13 17.21
N TYR A 14 18.00 -8.29 17.27
CA TYR A 14 18.01 -9.28 16.20
C TYR A 14 16.64 -9.31 15.54
N ILE A 15 16.63 -9.40 14.22
CA ILE A 15 15.44 -9.71 13.43
C ILE A 15 15.75 -10.93 12.57
N ASP A 16 14.91 -11.95 12.67
CA ASP A 16 15.07 -13.22 11.95
C ASP A 16 16.48 -13.82 12.15
N GLY A 17 16.98 -13.76 13.39
CA GLY A 17 18.28 -14.29 13.79
C GLY A 17 19.50 -13.41 13.48
N SER A 18 19.36 -12.35 12.67
CA SER A 18 20.45 -11.46 12.28
C SER A 18 20.42 -10.14 13.06
N VAL A 19 21.62 -9.59 13.38
CA VAL A 19 21.71 -8.28 14.03
C VAL A 19 21.16 -7.20 13.10
N ASN A 20 20.13 -6.51 13.56
CA ASN A 20 19.48 -5.42 12.81
C ASN A 20 19.85 -4.03 13.34
N ARG A 21 19.83 -3.87 14.66
CA ARG A 21 20.18 -2.59 15.33
C ARG A 21 21.09 -2.77 16.52
N ARG A 22 21.85 -1.72 16.81
CA ARG A 22 22.67 -1.56 18.01
C ARG A 22 22.23 -0.31 18.74
N PHE A 23 21.98 -0.43 20.03
CA PHE A 23 21.63 0.68 20.92
C PHE A 23 22.82 0.87 21.87
N GLU A 24 23.57 1.95 21.70
CA GLU A 24 24.81 2.24 22.44
C GLU A 24 24.64 3.35 23.50
N ASN A 25 23.50 4.05 23.44
CA ASN A 25 23.17 5.11 24.42
C ASN A 25 22.45 4.54 25.66
N ILE A 26 22.97 3.47 26.20
CA ILE A 26 22.43 2.78 27.37
C ILE A 26 23.46 2.87 28.50
N THR A 27 22.99 3.29 29.66
CA THR A 27 23.83 3.37 30.86
C THR A 27 23.46 2.27 31.87
N PRO A 28 24.41 1.79 32.69
CA PRO A 28 24.19 0.68 33.62
C PRO A 28 23.06 0.90 34.64
N ASP A 29 22.71 2.14 34.92
CA ASP A 29 21.65 2.56 35.83
C ASP A 29 20.26 2.61 35.16
N MET A 30 20.18 2.56 33.83
CA MET A 30 18.90 2.46 33.14
C MET A 30 18.21 1.14 33.47
N THR A 31 16.91 1.23 33.79
CA THR A 31 16.05 0.08 34.07
C THR A 31 15.09 -0.21 32.90
N GLU A 32 14.87 0.79 32.03
CA GLU A 32 13.99 0.68 30.89
C GLU A 32 14.54 1.47 29.70
N TYR A 33 14.37 0.92 28.49
CA TYR A 33 14.70 1.57 27.24
C TYR A 33 13.57 1.38 26.24
N THR A 34 13.02 2.49 25.72
CA THR A 34 11.91 2.48 24.77
C THR A 34 12.34 3.02 23.41
N PHE A 35 11.92 2.37 22.35
CA PHE A 35 12.15 2.84 20.98
C PHE A 35 11.00 2.42 20.04
N THR A 36 10.90 3.12 18.92
CA THR A 36 9.96 2.80 17.85
C THR A 36 10.70 2.34 16.60
N MET A 37 10.07 1.50 15.79
CA MET A 37 10.55 1.10 14.47
C MET A 37 9.40 0.79 13.54
N SER A 38 9.67 0.87 12.24
CA SER A 38 8.78 0.42 11.18
C SER A 38 9.47 -0.64 10.33
N PHE A 39 8.67 -1.52 9.74
CA PHE A 39 9.15 -2.49 8.76
C PHE A 39 8.80 -1.99 7.36
N SER A 40 9.79 -1.90 6.49
CA SER A 40 9.63 -1.46 5.08
C SER A 40 9.31 -2.62 4.13
N SER A 41 9.41 -3.86 4.60
CA SER A 41 9.14 -5.08 3.82
C SER A 41 8.65 -6.20 4.70
N LEU A 42 7.92 -7.15 4.11
CA LEU A 42 7.42 -8.34 4.83
C LEU A 42 8.54 -9.29 5.28
N GLY A 43 9.67 -9.27 4.59
CA GLY A 43 10.72 -10.29 4.78
C GLY A 43 10.35 -11.63 4.12
N SER A 44 11.26 -12.61 4.27
CA SER A 44 11.14 -13.94 3.65
C SER A 44 10.04 -14.84 4.23
N ASN A 45 9.56 -14.56 5.45
CA ASN A 45 8.63 -15.41 6.19
C ASN A 45 7.16 -14.94 6.11
N GLY A 46 6.73 -14.38 4.97
CA GLY A 46 5.33 -14.02 4.75
C GLY A 46 4.79 -13.00 5.75
N GLY A 47 5.60 -12.02 6.15
CA GLY A 47 5.23 -10.97 7.08
C GLY A 47 5.46 -11.30 8.56
N LYS A 48 5.91 -12.49 8.92
CA LYS A 48 6.29 -12.83 10.28
C LYS A 48 7.76 -12.48 10.51
N ARG A 49 8.03 -11.71 11.56
CA ARG A 49 9.38 -11.30 11.96
C ARG A 49 9.67 -11.77 13.37
N ALA A 50 10.68 -12.58 13.55
CA ALA A 50 11.16 -13.01 14.86
C ALA A 50 12.11 -11.96 15.43
N ILE A 51 11.80 -11.41 16.59
CA ILE A 51 12.56 -10.34 17.23
C ILE A 51 13.10 -10.83 18.56
N ALA A 52 14.41 -10.66 18.78
CA ALA A 52 15.07 -10.93 20.03
C ALA A 52 16.07 -9.81 20.39
N PHE A 53 16.46 -9.75 21.66
CA PHE A 53 17.39 -8.75 22.18
C PHE A 53 18.50 -9.42 22.98
N GLN A 54 19.68 -8.81 22.98
CA GLN A 54 20.82 -9.24 23.81
C GLN A 54 21.50 -8.02 24.40
N ALA A 55 21.54 -7.96 25.72
CA ALA A 55 22.23 -6.91 26.46
C ALA A 55 23.72 -7.23 26.64
N TYR A 56 24.54 -6.19 26.66
CA TYR A 56 25.96 -6.27 26.88
C TYR A 56 26.38 -5.30 27.98
N ASN A 57 27.37 -5.70 28.79
CA ASN A 57 28.12 -4.79 29.64
C ASN A 57 29.58 -4.75 29.14
N GLY A 58 29.95 -3.66 28.49
CA GLY A 58 31.19 -3.58 27.71
C GLY A 58 31.21 -4.63 26.60
N THR A 59 32.14 -5.58 26.67
CA THR A 59 32.29 -6.70 25.74
C THR A 59 31.56 -7.97 26.20
N THR A 60 31.10 -8.02 27.44
CA THR A 60 30.46 -9.21 28.03
C THR A 60 29.00 -9.28 27.59
N ALA A 61 28.64 -10.36 26.89
CA ALA A 61 27.28 -10.61 26.45
C ALA A 61 26.43 -11.24 27.56
N GLY A 62 25.23 -10.73 27.78
CA GLY A 62 24.18 -11.41 28.53
C GLY A 62 23.47 -12.45 27.70
N GLU A 63 22.48 -13.13 28.28
CA GLU A 63 21.63 -14.06 27.55
C GLU A 63 20.79 -13.32 26.50
N LYS A 64 20.63 -13.96 25.35
CA LYS A 64 19.69 -13.51 24.31
C LYS A 64 18.27 -13.83 24.77
N THR A 65 17.35 -12.88 24.65
CA THR A 65 15.93 -13.12 25.00
C THR A 65 15.33 -14.19 24.07
N SER A 66 14.26 -14.81 24.54
CA SER A 66 13.39 -15.58 23.65
C SER A 66 12.87 -14.69 22.50
N GLU A 67 12.67 -15.29 21.34
CA GLU A 67 12.13 -14.60 20.19
C GLU A 67 10.63 -14.30 20.37
N ARG A 68 10.24 -13.09 19.96
CA ARG A 68 8.84 -12.69 19.84
C ARG A 68 8.51 -12.45 18.37
N VAL A 69 7.41 -13.03 17.90
CA VAL A 69 6.97 -12.86 16.53
C VAL A 69 6.08 -11.63 16.43
N VAL A 70 6.46 -10.74 15.53
CA VAL A 70 5.64 -9.60 15.09
C VAL A 70 5.13 -9.92 13.68
N THR A 71 3.82 -9.81 13.47
CA THR A 71 3.24 -9.94 12.13
C THR A 71 3.18 -8.56 11.48
N VAL A 72 3.88 -8.42 10.36
CA VAL A 72 3.78 -7.25 9.49
C VAL A 72 2.69 -7.56 8.47
N ALA A 73 1.59 -6.80 8.51
CA ALA A 73 0.49 -7.00 7.57
C ALA A 73 0.94 -6.73 6.14
N ASN A 74 0.50 -7.58 5.21
CA ASN A 74 0.82 -7.43 3.78
C ASN A 74 0.06 -6.27 3.13
N GLU A 75 -0.91 -5.72 3.81
CA GLU A 75 -1.67 -4.59 3.30
C GLU A 75 -0.89 -3.31 3.56
N SER A 76 -0.35 -2.73 2.50
CA SER A 76 -0.04 -1.31 2.53
C SER A 76 -1.36 -0.60 2.84
N PRO A 77 -1.52 0.07 4.01
CA PRO A 77 -2.75 0.78 4.34
C PRO A 77 -3.09 1.86 3.29
N ASN A 78 -2.17 2.13 2.38
CA ASN A 78 -2.27 3.14 1.33
C ASN A 78 -2.36 2.55 -0.08
N LYS A 79 -2.67 1.23 -0.25
CA LYS A 79 -2.87 0.67 -1.59
C LYS A 79 -4.13 1.30 -2.20
N PRO A 80 -4.00 1.94 -3.37
CA PRO A 80 -5.13 2.60 -4.00
C PRO A 80 -6.13 1.57 -4.54
N THR A 81 -7.42 1.83 -4.33
CA THR A 81 -8.50 0.93 -4.79
C THR A 81 -9.62 1.74 -5.43
N VAL A 82 -10.26 1.15 -6.45
CA VAL A 82 -11.60 1.53 -6.90
C VAL A 82 -12.59 0.69 -6.09
N THR A 83 -13.38 1.31 -5.25
CA THR A 83 -14.35 0.62 -4.40
C THR A 83 -15.67 0.36 -5.12
N SER A 84 -16.04 1.25 -6.03
CA SER A 84 -17.18 1.08 -6.94
C SER A 84 -17.09 2.09 -8.08
N TRP A 85 -17.81 1.84 -9.16
CA TRP A 85 -18.01 2.84 -10.21
C TRP A 85 -19.29 2.61 -10.99
N SER A 86 -19.82 3.68 -11.58
CA SER A 86 -21.03 3.68 -12.38
C SER A 86 -20.92 4.66 -13.55
N LEU A 87 -21.83 4.52 -14.49
CA LEU A 87 -22.05 5.45 -15.59
C LEU A 87 -23.54 5.79 -15.65
N ASN A 88 -23.85 7.00 -16.11
CA ASN A 88 -25.23 7.46 -16.20
C ASN A 88 -26.02 6.80 -17.33
N LYS A 89 -25.33 6.32 -18.39
CA LYS A 89 -25.92 5.65 -19.56
C LYS A 89 -24.98 4.57 -20.08
N SER A 90 -25.51 3.41 -20.44
CA SER A 90 -24.78 2.30 -21.08
C SER A 90 -24.97 2.21 -22.59
N THR A 91 -25.93 3.00 -23.14
CA THR A 91 -26.15 3.16 -24.61
C THR A 91 -26.19 4.66 -24.90
N VAL A 92 -25.44 5.10 -25.91
CA VAL A 92 -25.28 6.51 -26.27
C VAL A 92 -25.08 6.65 -27.79
N ASP A 93 -25.39 7.81 -28.32
CA ASP A 93 -25.04 8.19 -29.68
C ASP A 93 -23.58 8.65 -29.79
N LEU A 94 -23.03 8.68 -31.00
CA LEU A 94 -21.73 9.27 -31.28
C LEU A 94 -21.68 10.72 -30.80
N ASN A 95 -20.59 11.08 -30.09
CA ASN A 95 -20.34 12.38 -29.48
C ASN A 95 -21.30 12.74 -28.32
N GLU A 96 -22.21 11.85 -27.95
CA GLU A 96 -22.99 12.05 -26.73
C GLU A 96 -22.12 11.93 -25.49
N THR A 97 -22.38 12.80 -24.52
CA THR A 97 -21.59 12.84 -23.27
C THR A 97 -22.08 11.79 -22.28
N ILE A 98 -21.14 11.01 -21.78
CA ILE A 98 -21.33 10.04 -20.69
C ILE A 98 -20.67 10.61 -19.43
N THR A 99 -21.37 10.52 -18.31
CA THR A 99 -20.83 10.85 -16.99
C THR A 99 -20.48 9.58 -16.24
N PHE A 100 -19.25 9.50 -15.78
CA PHE A 100 -18.73 8.42 -14.94
C PHE A 100 -18.62 8.91 -13.51
N THR A 101 -19.04 8.09 -12.55
CA THR A 101 -18.83 8.30 -11.11
C THR A 101 -18.01 7.16 -10.58
N ILE A 102 -16.84 7.44 -9.99
CA ILE A 102 -15.90 6.43 -9.53
C ILE A 102 -15.57 6.74 -8.06
N ASN A 103 -15.80 5.77 -7.19
CA ASN A 103 -15.42 5.84 -5.79
C ASN A 103 -14.05 5.19 -5.60
N THR A 104 -13.14 5.92 -4.98
CA THR A 104 -11.77 5.46 -4.72
C THR A 104 -11.40 5.60 -3.26
N LYS A 105 -10.39 4.83 -2.86
CA LYS A 105 -9.73 4.97 -1.57
C LYS A 105 -8.22 4.95 -1.77
N ASN A 106 -7.51 5.85 -1.08
CA ASN A 106 -6.06 6.00 -1.16
C ASN A 106 -5.50 6.29 -2.56
N ALA A 107 -6.31 6.84 -3.48
CA ALA A 107 -5.89 7.18 -4.82
C ALA A 107 -5.58 8.68 -4.97
N THR A 108 -4.53 9.02 -5.71
CA THR A 108 -4.17 10.40 -6.07
C THR A 108 -4.29 10.66 -7.57
N LYS A 109 -4.32 9.60 -8.37
CA LYS A 109 -4.59 9.65 -9.81
C LYS A 109 -5.20 8.33 -10.28
N MET A 110 -5.76 8.33 -11.47
CA MET A 110 -6.40 7.16 -12.07
C MET A 110 -6.06 7.07 -13.56
N ARG A 111 -5.89 5.87 -14.06
CA ARG A 111 -5.83 5.54 -15.49
C ARG A 111 -7.18 5.07 -15.95
N VAL A 112 -7.63 5.56 -17.10
CA VAL A 112 -8.83 5.12 -17.79
C VAL A 112 -8.41 4.24 -18.96
N TYR A 113 -8.95 3.06 -19.03
CA TYR A 113 -8.72 2.12 -20.13
C TYR A 113 -9.98 1.99 -20.95
N ILE A 114 -9.82 2.07 -22.27
CA ILE A 114 -10.88 1.83 -23.26
C ILE A 114 -10.41 0.67 -24.13
N ASP A 115 -11.25 -0.36 -24.25
CA ASP A 115 -10.94 -1.57 -25.02
C ASP A 115 -9.59 -2.19 -24.64
N GLY A 116 -9.29 -2.20 -23.32
CA GLY A 116 -8.05 -2.68 -22.73
C GLY A 116 -6.82 -1.80 -22.97
N LYS A 117 -6.95 -0.68 -23.67
CA LYS A 117 -5.85 0.26 -23.96
C LYS A 117 -5.95 1.50 -23.08
N LEU A 118 -4.81 1.99 -22.59
CA LEU A 118 -4.76 3.25 -21.86
C LEU A 118 -5.25 4.40 -22.74
N ASN A 119 -6.30 5.08 -22.29
CA ASN A 119 -6.88 6.23 -22.98
C ASN A 119 -6.43 7.56 -22.39
N ARG A 120 -6.56 7.72 -21.04
CA ARG A 120 -6.22 8.97 -20.37
C ARG A 120 -5.89 8.77 -18.89
N TYR A 121 -5.39 9.84 -18.29
CA TYR A 121 -5.20 9.98 -16.85
C TYR A 121 -6.23 10.95 -16.28
N ILE A 122 -6.69 10.67 -15.06
CA ILE A 122 -7.43 11.61 -14.22
C ILE A 122 -6.53 11.89 -13.02
N TYR A 123 -6.19 13.16 -12.81
CA TYR A 123 -5.35 13.63 -11.72
C TYR A 123 -6.22 14.19 -10.59
N ASP A 124 -5.62 14.46 -9.43
CA ASP A 124 -6.26 15.03 -8.26
C ASP A 124 -7.45 14.22 -7.73
N VAL A 125 -7.37 12.90 -7.94
CA VAL A 125 -8.35 11.97 -7.37
C VAL A 125 -8.20 11.96 -5.86
N LYS A 126 -9.34 11.96 -5.16
CA LYS A 126 -9.41 11.92 -3.68
C LYS A 126 -10.25 10.74 -3.23
N ASP A 127 -10.14 10.39 -1.95
CA ASP A 127 -11.04 9.41 -1.34
C ASP A 127 -12.50 9.83 -1.50
N GLY A 128 -13.34 8.86 -1.88
CA GLY A 128 -14.74 9.08 -2.20
C GLY A 128 -15.01 9.19 -3.70
N ALA A 129 -16.07 9.91 -4.06
CA ALA A 129 -16.56 9.99 -5.43
C ALA A 129 -15.80 11.04 -6.27
N THR A 130 -15.31 10.61 -7.42
CA THR A 130 -14.80 11.48 -8.49
C THR A 130 -15.69 11.30 -9.71
N THR A 131 -16.13 12.38 -10.31
CA THR A 131 -16.90 12.38 -11.56
C THR A 131 -16.07 12.95 -12.70
N PHE A 132 -16.22 12.38 -13.89
CA PHE A 132 -15.70 12.96 -15.13
C PHE A 132 -16.61 12.61 -16.30
N GLN A 133 -16.43 13.35 -17.39
CA GLN A 133 -17.23 13.20 -18.61
C GLN A 133 -16.33 12.84 -19.78
N MET A 134 -16.87 12.03 -20.69
CA MET A 134 -16.27 11.75 -21.98
C MET A 134 -17.34 11.39 -23.00
N SER A 135 -16.98 11.46 -24.29
CA SER A 135 -17.78 11.00 -25.43
C SER A 135 -16.92 10.16 -26.36
N PHE A 136 -17.54 9.39 -27.20
CA PHE A 136 -16.87 8.63 -28.24
C PHE A 136 -17.21 9.24 -29.63
N SER A 137 -16.16 9.59 -30.38
CA SER A 137 -16.31 10.15 -31.75
C SER A 137 -16.32 9.09 -32.84
N THR A 138 -16.06 7.82 -32.49
CA THR A 138 -16.03 6.69 -33.42
C THR A 138 -16.60 5.43 -32.79
N LEU A 139 -17.21 4.55 -33.59
CA LEU A 139 -17.74 3.27 -33.11
C LEU A 139 -16.64 2.32 -32.58
N GLY A 140 -15.40 2.52 -33.01
CA GLY A 140 -14.31 1.58 -32.66
C GLY A 140 -14.37 0.29 -33.50
N SER A 141 -13.43 -0.62 -33.24
CA SER A 141 -13.26 -1.87 -33.98
C SER A 141 -14.30 -2.96 -33.64
N ASN A 142 -15.05 -2.81 -32.56
CA ASN A 142 -16.00 -3.83 -32.06
C ASN A 142 -17.46 -3.52 -32.37
N GLY A 143 -17.75 -2.90 -33.55
CA GLY A 143 -19.11 -2.66 -33.97
C GLY A 143 -19.96 -1.79 -33.04
N GLY A 144 -19.33 -0.78 -32.42
CA GLY A 144 -20.03 0.14 -31.52
C GLY A 144 -20.00 -0.28 -30.04
N VAL A 145 -19.45 -1.42 -29.70
CA VAL A 145 -19.29 -1.83 -28.28
C VAL A 145 -17.92 -1.42 -27.75
N ARG A 146 -17.90 -0.67 -26.67
CA ARG A 146 -16.69 -0.23 -25.99
C ARG A 146 -16.64 -0.81 -24.59
N THR A 147 -15.46 -1.16 -24.14
CA THR A 147 -15.21 -1.57 -22.75
C THR A 147 -14.45 -0.49 -21.99
N VAL A 148 -14.83 -0.25 -20.73
CA VAL A 148 -14.19 0.74 -19.87
C VAL A 148 -13.80 0.09 -18.56
N ALA A 149 -12.57 0.38 -18.10
CA ALA A 149 -12.05 -0.01 -16.79
C ALA A 149 -11.12 1.08 -16.23
N PHE A 150 -10.88 1.04 -14.92
CA PHE A 150 -10.11 2.02 -14.19
C PHE A 150 -9.01 1.37 -13.39
N GLN A 151 -7.84 2.01 -13.33
CA GLN A 151 -6.76 1.61 -12.45
C GLN A 151 -6.33 2.78 -11.57
N PRO A 152 -6.52 2.70 -10.25
CA PRO A 152 -6.14 3.75 -9.32
C PRO A 152 -4.64 3.71 -9.04
N TYR A 153 -4.05 4.87 -8.73
CA TYR A 153 -2.65 5.02 -8.32
C TYR A 153 -2.54 5.92 -7.10
N ASN A 154 -1.62 5.58 -6.20
CA ASN A 154 -1.12 6.49 -5.18
C ASN A 154 0.33 6.85 -5.53
N GLY A 155 0.56 8.07 -6.00
CA GLY A 155 1.83 8.44 -6.63
C GLY A 155 2.16 7.51 -7.81
N ASN A 156 3.19 6.66 -7.66
CA ASN A 156 3.60 5.67 -8.65
C ASN A 156 3.13 4.23 -8.33
N THR A 157 2.51 4.02 -7.18
CA THR A 157 2.04 2.69 -6.75
C THR A 157 0.68 2.38 -7.37
N PRO A 158 0.57 1.35 -8.24
CA PRO A 158 -0.71 0.95 -8.83
C PRO A 158 -1.57 0.15 -7.86
N GLY A 159 -2.87 0.36 -7.93
CA GLY A 159 -3.88 -0.53 -7.39
C GLY A 159 -4.31 -1.61 -8.38
N ALA A 160 -5.24 -2.46 -7.95
CA ALA A 160 -5.89 -3.40 -8.85
C ALA A 160 -6.76 -2.68 -9.88
N MET A 161 -6.90 -3.27 -11.07
CA MET A 161 -7.86 -2.83 -12.07
C MET A 161 -9.28 -3.02 -11.53
N SER A 162 -10.19 -2.10 -11.85
CA SER A 162 -11.62 -2.28 -11.57
C SER A 162 -12.20 -3.41 -12.44
N ASP A 163 -13.43 -3.80 -12.12
CA ASP A 163 -14.29 -4.51 -13.09
C ASP A 163 -14.44 -3.70 -14.40
N THR A 164 -14.75 -4.41 -15.48
CA THR A 164 -14.97 -3.82 -16.80
C THR A 164 -16.48 -3.70 -17.05
N LYS A 165 -16.93 -2.54 -17.57
CA LYS A 165 -18.30 -2.36 -18.07
C LYS A 165 -18.30 -2.01 -19.55
N THR A 166 -19.39 -2.36 -20.22
CA THR A 166 -19.58 -2.10 -21.64
C THR A 166 -20.45 -0.88 -21.85
N ILE A 167 -20.17 -0.18 -22.94
CA ILE A 167 -20.97 0.94 -23.49
C ILE A 167 -21.25 0.62 -24.94
N THR A 168 -22.50 0.71 -25.33
CA THR A 168 -22.95 0.57 -26.75
C THR A 168 -23.10 1.97 -27.35
N ILE A 169 -22.55 2.17 -28.54
CA ILE A 169 -22.56 3.44 -29.27
C ILE A 169 -23.44 3.27 -30.52
#